data_1c31c3e1e4595f41cb3803051e7be08f
#
_entry.id   1c31c3e1e4595f41cb3803051e7be08f
#
_cell.length_a   1.000
_cell.length_b   1.000
_cell.length_c   1.000
_cell.angle_alpha   90.00
_cell.angle_beta   90.00
_cell.angle_gamma   90.00
#
_symmetry.space_group_name_H-M   'P 1'
#
loop_
_entity.id
_entity.type
_entity.pdbx_description
1 polymer ?
#
loop_
_entity_poly.entity_id
_entity_poly.type
_entity_poly.pdbx_seq_one_letter_code
_entity_poly.pdbx_strand_id
1 'polypeptide(L)'
;MENQKKKKIIKYTKCFKVYEKELTWDLFIKYLNDNMEFCFYLNNITIDIAFHYKNKTKVYELNISSGENKTNLIFNSVDELISFKAFNNKSFYDIWDELEN
;
A
#
# COMPACT_ATOMS: atom_id res chain seq x y z
N MET A 1 -16.55 14.34 15.09
CA MET A 1 -15.19 14.57 14.80
C MET A 1 -14.52 13.41 14.12
N GLU A 2 -13.97 13.66 13.04
CA GLU A 2 -13.35 12.59 12.32
C GLU A 2 -11.90 12.42 12.72
N ASN A 3 -11.42 11.21 12.61
CA ASN A 3 -10.03 10.91 12.87
C ASN A 3 -9.24 11.12 11.61
N GLN A 4 -8.29 12.02 11.70
CA GLN A 4 -7.42 12.25 10.58
C GLN A 4 -6.22 11.34 10.66
N LYS A 5 -5.97 10.61 9.60
CA LYS A 5 -4.81 9.75 9.54
C LYS A 5 -3.56 10.60 9.32
N LYS A 6 -2.44 10.14 9.83
CA LYS A 6 -1.19 10.88 9.74
C LYS A 6 -0.73 11.01 8.29
N LYS A 7 -0.14 12.16 8.01
CA LYS A 7 0.53 12.40 6.75
C LYS A 7 1.93 11.78 6.81
N LYS A 8 2.34 11.16 5.72
CA LYS A 8 3.66 10.55 5.61
C LYS A 8 4.48 11.25 4.56
N ILE A 9 5.79 11.18 4.71
CA ILE A 9 6.70 11.60 3.66
C ILE A 9 7.30 10.34 3.10
N ILE A 10 7.01 10.05 1.85
CA ILE A 10 7.53 8.85 1.21
C ILE A 10 8.60 9.23 0.19
N LYS A 11 9.51 8.30 -0.05
CA LYS A 11 10.53 8.45 -1.08
C LYS A 11 10.22 7.46 -2.20
N TYR A 12 10.38 7.93 -3.40
CA TYR A 12 10.21 7.04 -4.55
C TYR A 12 11.27 7.38 -5.59
N THR A 13 11.50 6.44 -6.50
CA THR A 13 12.52 6.57 -7.52
C THR A 13 11.88 6.56 -8.90
N LYS A 14 12.28 7.51 -9.73
CA LYS A 14 11.85 7.55 -11.12
C LYS A 14 13.07 7.88 -11.94
N CYS A 15 13.45 6.99 -12.85
CA CYS A 15 14.59 7.20 -13.73
C CYS A 15 15.87 7.56 -12.95
N PHE A 16 16.12 6.83 -11.87
CA PHE A 16 17.33 6.97 -11.05
C PHE A 16 17.38 8.25 -10.22
N LYS A 17 16.32 9.05 -10.22
CA LYS A 17 16.23 10.20 -9.34
C LYS A 17 15.35 9.84 -8.18
N VAL A 18 15.72 10.32 -6.99
CA VAL A 18 14.95 10.07 -5.78
C VAL A 18 14.12 11.30 -5.49
N TYR A 19 12.85 11.10 -5.25
CA TYR A 19 11.92 12.16 -4.94
C TYR A 19 11.30 11.91 -3.57
N GLU A 20 10.88 12.99 -2.93
CA GLU A 20 10.10 12.89 -1.71
C GLU A 20 8.71 13.43 -2.01
N LYS A 21 7.70 12.82 -1.42
CA LYS A 21 6.33 13.20 -1.67
C LYS A 21 5.53 13.03 -0.39
N GLU A 22 4.68 14.02 -0.12
CA GLU A 22 3.74 13.88 0.98
C GLU A 22 2.67 12.89 0.63
N LEU A 23 2.29 12.08 1.60
CA LEU A 23 1.27 11.05 1.38
C LEU A 23 0.27 11.08 2.53
N THR A 24 -0.95 11.47 2.20
CA THR A 24 -2.07 11.35 3.12
C THR A 24 -2.83 10.10 2.75
N TRP A 25 -3.75 9.67 3.60
CA TRP A 25 -4.59 8.53 3.27
C TRP A 25 -5.33 8.75 1.95
N ASP A 26 -5.89 9.94 1.75
CA ASP A 26 -6.62 10.24 0.53
C ASP A 26 -5.72 10.20 -0.70
N LEU A 27 -4.51 10.73 -0.58
CA LEU A 27 -3.56 10.68 -1.69
C LEU A 27 -3.08 9.27 -1.97
N PHE A 28 -2.94 8.46 -0.95
CA PHE A 28 -2.59 7.05 -1.12
C PHE A 28 -3.61 6.35 -2.02
N ILE A 29 -4.91 6.55 -1.72
CA ILE A 29 -5.98 5.99 -2.53
C ILE A 29 -5.91 6.51 -3.97
N LYS A 30 -5.73 7.82 -4.12
CA LYS A 30 -5.64 8.42 -5.44
C LYS A 30 -4.48 7.84 -6.25
N TYR A 31 -3.32 7.73 -5.61
CA TYR A 31 -2.13 7.24 -6.31
C TYR A 31 -2.24 5.76 -6.67
N LEU A 32 -2.91 4.96 -5.85
CA LEU A 32 -3.16 3.58 -6.20
C LEU A 32 -4.02 3.49 -7.47
N ASN A 33 -5.01 4.38 -7.57
CA ASN A 33 -5.84 4.44 -8.77
C ASN A 33 -5.07 4.99 -9.98
N ASP A 34 -4.01 5.75 -9.73
CA ASP A 34 -3.18 6.32 -10.79
C ASP A 34 -1.95 5.47 -11.12
N ASN A 35 -2.01 4.18 -10.78
CA ASN A 35 -0.98 3.20 -11.14
C ASN A 35 0.37 3.42 -10.44
N MET A 36 0.34 3.92 -9.22
CA MET A 36 1.55 3.99 -8.41
C MET A 36 1.67 2.75 -7.55
N GLU A 37 2.91 2.34 -7.33
CA GLU A 37 3.24 1.20 -6.49
C GLU A 37 3.90 1.69 -5.22
N PHE A 38 3.71 0.96 -4.13
CA PHE A 38 4.20 1.39 -2.83
C PHE A 38 4.88 0.25 -2.09
N CYS A 39 5.82 0.63 -1.24
CA CYS A 39 6.45 -0.30 -0.31
C CYS A 39 6.44 0.34 1.06
N PHE A 40 5.88 -0.37 2.02
CA PHE A 40 5.82 0.09 3.41
C PHE A 40 6.41 -0.95 4.33
N TYR A 41 6.73 -0.51 5.53
CA TYR A 41 7.24 -1.39 6.59
C TYR A 41 6.36 -1.26 7.82
N LEU A 42 6.13 -2.38 8.47
CA LEU A 42 5.38 -2.42 9.72
C LEU A 42 6.09 -3.42 10.62
N ASN A 43 6.86 -2.91 11.59
CA ASN A 43 7.69 -3.74 12.45
C ASN A 43 8.63 -4.60 11.58
N ASN A 44 8.48 -5.92 11.62
CA ASN A 44 9.33 -6.84 10.86
C ASN A 44 8.68 -7.28 9.55
N ILE A 45 7.67 -6.57 9.12
CA ILE A 45 6.89 -6.94 7.93
C ILE A 45 7.18 -5.94 6.82
N THR A 46 7.40 -6.45 5.61
CA THR A 46 7.50 -5.63 4.42
C THR A 46 6.21 -5.79 3.63
N ILE A 47 5.65 -4.68 3.21
CA ILE A 47 4.36 -4.65 2.51
C ILE A 47 4.56 -3.98 1.17
N ASP A 48 4.38 -4.75 0.08
CA ASP A 48 4.52 -4.24 -1.28
C ASP A 48 3.17 -4.25 -1.96
N ILE A 49 2.83 -3.13 -2.59
CA ILE A 49 1.59 -3.02 -3.36
C ILE A 49 1.98 -2.74 -4.80
N ALA A 50 1.52 -3.59 -5.70
CA ALA A 50 1.78 -3.46 -7.12
C ALA A 50 0.47 -3.63 -7.88
N PHE A 51 0.52 -3.40 -9.18
CA PHE A 51 -0.63 -3.67 -10.03
C PHE A 51 -0.16 -4.35 -11.29
N HIS A 52 -1.07 -5.09 -11.92
CA HIS A 52 -0.81 -5.63 -13.24
C HIS A 52 -2.14 -5.92 -13.92
N TYR A 53 -2.10 -6.28 -15.19
CA TYR A 53 -3.29 -6.56 -15.95
C TYR A 53 -3.41 -8.06 -16.17
N LYS A 54 -4.60 -8.58 -15.93
CA LYS A 54 -4.93 -9.97 -16.15
C LYS A 54 -6.14 -9.99 -17.07
N ASN A 55 -5.98 -10.51 -18.28
CA ASN A 55 -7.04 -10.53 -19.28
C ASN A 55 -7.63 -9.14 -19.49
N LYS A 56 -6.76 -8.13 -19.64
CA LYS A 56 -7.12 -6.74 -19.86
C LYS A 56 -7.82 -6.08 -18.67
N THR A 57 -7.87 -6.76 -17.53
CA THR A 57 -8.44 -6.19 -16.31
C THR A 57 -7.32 -5.90 -15.34
N LYS A 58 -7.33 -4.68 -14.80
CA LYS A 58 -6.32 -4.29 -13.82
C LYS A 58 -6.62 -4.95 -12.48
N VAL A 59 -5.60 -5.56 -11.91
CA VAL A 59 -5.69 -6.16 -10.58
C VAL A 59 -4.58 -5.59 -9.71
N TYR A 60 -4.80 -5.61 -8.42
CA TYR A 60 -3.87 -5.11 -7.42
C TYR A 60 -3.31 -6.27 -6.62
N GLU A 61 -2.00 -6.25 -6.42
CA GLU A 61 -1.31 -7.33 -5.75
C GLU A 61 -0.72 -6.81 -4.46
N LEU A 62 -1.00 -7.51 -3.38
CA LEU A 62 -0.49 -7.17 -2.06
C LEU A 62 0.43 -8.29 -1.62
N ASN A 63 1.71 -7.96 -1.44
CA ASN A 63 2.71 -8.92 -0.99
C ASN A 63 3.17 -8.54 0.39
N ILE A 64 3.02 -9.47 1.32
CA ILE A 64 3.41 -9.26 2.71
C ILE A 64 4.48 -10.28 3.06
N SER A 65 5.64 -9.80 3.49
CA SER A 65 6.77 -10.66 3.80
C SER A 65 7.20 -10.47 5.24
N SER A 66 7.43 -11.58 5.94
CA SER A 66 7.94 -11.57 7.30
C SER A 66 8.94 -12.71 7.42
N GLY A 67 10.24 -12.39 7.31
CA GLY A 67 11.27 -13.42 7.26
C GLY A 67 11.06 -14.30 6.04
N GLU A 68 10.88 -15.59 6.27
CA GLU A 68 10.66 -16.52 5.17
C GLU A 68 9.18 -16.68 4.81
N ASN A 69 8.31 -16.10 5.62
CA ASN A 69 6.87 -16.19 5.38
C ASN A 69 6.46 -15.13 4.39
N LYS A 70 5.77 -15.55 3.33
CA LYS A 70 5.31 -14.64 2.29
C LYS A 70 3.85 -14.90 1.98
N THR A 71 3.10 -13.83 1.86
CA THR A 71 1.68 -13.89 1.52
C THR A 71 1.46 -13.03 0.29
N ASN A 72 0.75 -13.58 -0.68
CA ASN A 72 0.41 -12.87 -1.91
C ASN A 72 -1.11 -12.86 -2.05
N LEU A 73 -1.68 -11.68 -2.13
CA LEU A 73 -3.13 -11.50 -2.26
C LEU A 73 -3.42 -10.67 -3.49
N ILE A 74 -4.48 -11.02 -4.20
CA ILE A 74 -4.88 -10.33 -5.43
C ILE A 74 -6.27 -9.75 -5.23
N PHE A 75 -6.44 -8.48 -5.62
CA PHE A 75 -7.70 -7.77 -5.48
C PHE A 75 -8.09 -7.15 -6.81
N ASN A 76 -9.38 -7.03 -7.03
CA ASN A 76 -9.91 -6.48 -8.27
C ASN A 76 -10.11 -4.97 -8.23
N SER A 77 -10.01 -4.37 -7.06
CA SER A 77 -10.19 -2.92 -6.92
C SER A 77 -9.40 -2.41 -5.74
N VAL A 78 -9.19 -1.10 -5.72
CA VAL A 78 -8.55 -0.44 -4.60
C VAL A 78 -9.39 -0.61 -3.34
N ASP A 79 -10.72 -0.51 -3.48
CA ASP A 79 -11.61 -0.68 -2.33
C ASP A 79 -11.44 -2.04 -1.67
N GLU A 80 -11.33 -3.09 -2.46
CA GLU A 80 -11.12 -4.42 -1.92
C GLU A 80 -9.78 -4.52 -1.19
N LEU A 81 -8.75 -3.95 -1.80
CA LEU A 81 -7.40 -3.98 -1.24
C LEU A 81 -7.34 -3.29 0.12
N ILE A 82 -7.89 -2.09 0.22
CA ILE A 82 -7.79 -1.31 1.45
C ILE A 82 -8.72 -1.78 2.55
N SER A 83 -9.78 -2.49 2.19
CA SER A 83 -10.77 -2.96 3.15
C SER A 83 -10.46 -4.33 3.72
N PHE A 84 -9.66 -5.11 3.01
CA PHE A 84 -9.36 -6.46 3.44
C PHE A 84 -8.50 -6.43 4.71
N LYS A 85 -8.86 -7.25 5.68
CA LYS A 85 -8.16 -7.28 6.96
C LYS A 85 -6.98 -8.24 6.89
N ALA A 86 -5.92 -7.78 6.24
CA ALA A 86 -4.73 -8.59 5.98
C ALA A 86 -3.72 -8.57 7.12
N PHE A 87 -3.86 -7.64 8.07
CA PHE A 87 -2.84 -7.38 9.08
C PHE A 87 -3.38 -7.70 10.47
N ASN A 88 -3.41 -8.99 10.79
CA ASN A 88 -3.87 -9.45 12.10
C ASN A 88 -5.27 -8.90 12.40
N ASN A 89 -6.20 -9.15 11.47
CA ASN A 89 -7.59 -8.71 11.56
C ASN A 89 -7.76 -7.20 11.48
N LYS A 90 -6.78 -6.51 10.90
CA LYS A 90 -6.84 -5.06 10.67
C LYS A 90 -6.64 -4.77 9.20
N SER A 91 -7.29 -3.70 8.73
CA SER A 91 -7.15 -3.25 7.34
C SER A 91 -6.02 -2.25 7.20
N PHE A 92 -5.73 -1.83 5.96
CA PHE A 92 -4.74 -0.78 5.73
C PHE A 92 -5.09 0.50 6.48
N TYR A 93 -6.37 0.86 6.48
CA TYR A 93 -6.78 2.09 7.16
C TYR A 93 -6.46 1.99 8.65
N ASP A 94 -6.70 0.83 9.25
CA ASP A 94 -6.46 0.63 10.67
C ASP A 94 -5.00 0.77 11.05
N ILE A 95 -4.09 0.34 10.18
CA ILE A 95 -2.66 0.35 10.50
C ILE A 95 -1.92 1.53 9.86
N TRP A 96 -2.64 2.40 9.15
CA TRP A 96 -2.01 3.47 8.39
C TRP A 96 -0.99 4.28 9.19
N ASP A 97 -1.37 4.68 10.41
CA ASP A 97 -0.50 5.53 11.22
C ASP A 97 0.76 4.82 11.71
N GLU A 98 0.77 3.50 11.67
CA GLU A 98 1.91 2.70 12.13
C GLU A 98 2.87 2.35 11.00
N LEU A 99 2.47 2.56 9.76
CA LEU A 99 3.29 2.20 8.63
C LEU A 99 4.47 3.14 8.49
N GLU A 100 5.61 2.58 8.09
CA GLU A 100 6.80 3.36 7.79
C GLU A 100 7.20 3.14 6.34
N ASN A 101 7.99 4.06 5.88
CA ASN A 101 8.41 4.03 4.49
C ASN A 101 9.89 3.68 4.36
#